data_3bee9b86c7ed5cb13d2263f05043f30e
#
_entry.id   3bee9b86c7ed5cb13d2263f05043f30e
#
_cell.length_a   1.000
_cell.length_b   1.000
_cell.length_c   1.000
_cell.angle_alpha   90.00
_cell.angle_beta   90.00
_cell.angle_gamma   90.00
#
_symmetry.space_group_name_H-M   'P 1'
#
loop_
_entity.id
_entity.type
_entity.pdbx_description
1 polymer ?
#
loop_
_entity_poly.entity_id
_entity_poly.type
_entity_poly.pdbx_seq_one_letter_code
_entity_poly.pdbx_strand_id
1 'polypeptide(L)'
;MTPDGFFGPKSIAATQKYLRGLMEKAGHRPRPTTRDLTLYFGEAGDESNLVNLPVAGVKYAGRPVKTIRVNKRCAESLSSVLLELEDAAPWLLERYDGCFNFRPMRGGTAWSLHAYGAAIDFDAANNGNHTHWPARATMPFEVIEIFARRGWLSAGAFWNRDAMHFQFTQ
;
A
#
# COMPACT_ATOMS: atom_id res chain seq x y z
N MET A 1 -12.81 17.15 12.97
CA MET A 1 -13.16 17.81 11.69
C MET A 1 -13.30 19.30 11.97
N THR A 2 -12.64 20.13 11.18
CA THR A 2 -12.98 21.56 11.13
C THR A 2 -14.32 21.70 10.42
N PRO A 3 -15.14 22.74 10.71
CA PRO A 3 -16.47 22.92 10.12
C PRO A 3 -16.52 22.99 8.59
N ASP A 4 -15.38 23.19 7.95
CA ASP A 4 -15.18 23.28 6.49
C ASP A 4 -14.79 21.94 5.83
N GLY A 5 -14.79 20.83 6.58
CA GLY A 5 -14.40 19.51 6.07
C GLY A 5 -12.90 19.35 5.82
N PHE A 6 -12.08 20.30 6.20
CA PHE A 6 -10.64 20.27 5.98
C PHE A 6 -9.94 19.41 7.04
N PHE A 7 -9.08 18.48 6.60
CA PHE A 7 -8.19 17.76 7.50
C PHE A 7 -7.02 18.66 7.89
N GLY A 8 -7.13 19.33 9.04
CA GLY A 8 -6.02 20.08 9.62
C GLY A 8 -4.96 19.17 10.26
N PRO A 9 -3.79 19.73 10.68
CA PRO A 9 -2.70 18.96 11.27
C PRO A 9 -3.10 18.05 12.43
N LYS A 10 -4.05 18.47 13.27
CA LYS A 10 -4.58 17.68 14.39
C LYS A 10 -5.35 16.45 13.91
N SER A 11 -6.16 16.60 12.85
CA SER A 11 -6.94 15.51 12.27
C SER A 11 -6.01 14.50 11.59
N ILE A 12 -4.96 14.96 10.88
CA ILE A 12 -3.94 14.11 10.28
C ILE A 12 -3.22 13.29 11.36
N ALA A 13 -2.77 13.93 12.44
CA ALA A 13 -2.10 13.25 13.54
C ALA A 13 -3.00 12.21 14.23
N ALA A 14 -4.28 12.53 14.43
CA ALA A 14 -5.26 11.60 15.00
C ALA A 14 -5.48 10.38 14.07
N THR A 15 -5.62 10.62 12.76
CA THR A 15 -5.74 9.58 11.74
C THR A 15 -4.50 8.67 11.75
N GLN A 16 -3.30 9.24 11.72
CA GLN A 16 -2.06 8.46 11.76
C GLN A 16 -1.92 7.64 13.05
N LYS A 17 -2.31 8.20 14.20
CA LYS A 17 -2.32 7.48 15.48
C LYS A 17 -3.28 6.30 15.45
N TYR A 18 -4.47 6.51 14.92
CA TYR A 18 -5.48 5.46 14.77
C TYR A 18 -4.99 4.32 13.87
N LEU A 19 -4.49 4.66 12.68
CA LEU A 19 -3.99 3.67 11.73
C LEU A 19 -2.78 2.88 12.29
N ARG A 20 -1.87 3.54 13.01
CA ARG A 20 -0.78 2.84 13.73
C ARG A 20 -1.33 1.84 14.74
N GLY A 21 -2.34 2.21 15.49
CA GLY A 21 -2.99 1.31 16.44
C GLY A 21 -3.61 0.08 15.77
N LEU A 22 -4.14 0.21 14.55
CA LEU A 22 -4.62 -0.94 13.77
C LEU A 22 -3.46 -1.86 13.35
N MET A 23 -2.38 -1.29 12.84
CA MET A 23 -1.20 -2.03 12.41
C MET A 23 -0.52 -2.76 13.59
N GLU A 24 -0.38 -2.08 14.73
CA GLU A 24 0.19 -2.67 15.97
C GLU A 24 -0.65 -3.83 16.51
N LYS A 25 -1.99 -3.72 16.47
CA LYS A 25 -2.90 -4.83 16.82
C LYS A 25 -2.74 -6.03 15.90
N ALA A 26 -2.38 -5.80 14.64
CA ALA A 26 -2.05 -6.85 13.68
C ALA A 26 -0.60 -7.39 13.85
N GLY A 27 0.17 -6.89 14.82
CA GLY A 27 1.53 -7.32 15.09
C GLY A 27 2.60 -6.65 14.23
N HIS A 28 2.28 -5.55 13.55
CA HIS A 28 3.16 -4.89 12.60
C HIS A 28 3.76 -3.59 13.12
N ARG A 29 5.00 -3.31 12.74
CA ARG A 29 5.70 -2.05 13.01
C ARG A 29 5.58 -1.10 11.81
N PRO A 30 5.17 0.16 11.99
CA PRO A 30 4.83 1.04 10.88
C PRO A 30 6.02 1.58 10.05
N ARG A 31 7.26 1.34 10.43
CA ARG A 31 8.45 1.82 9.67
C ARG A 31 9.63 0.89 9.82
N PRO A 32 9.82 -0.08 8.91
CA PRO A 32 11.06 -0.84 8.84
C PRO A 32 12.23 0.06 8.45
N THR A 33 13.42 -0.16 9.03
CA THR A 33 14.67 0.45 8.54
C THR A 33 15.10 -0.24 7.23
N THR A 34 16.00 0.38 6.46
CA THR A 34 16.56 -0.26 5.24
C THR A 34 17.22 -1.60 5.55
N ARG A 35 17.91 -1.70 6.70
CA ARG A 35 18.51 -2.96 7.17
C ARG A 35 17.44 -4.02 7.46
N ASP A 36 16.35 -3.61 8.09
CA ASP A 36 15.25 -4.51 8.41
C ASP A 36 14.54 -5.01 7.14
N LEU A 37 14.46 -4.19 6.09
CA LEU A 37 13.88 -4.57 4.80
C LEU A 37 14.58 -5.79 4.21
N THR A 38 15.92 -5.77 4.09
CA THR A 38 16.68 -6.90 3.56
C THR A 38 16.61 -8.14 4.47
N LEU A 39 16.70 -7.96 5.78
CA LEU A 39 16.58 -9.06 6.72
C LEU A 39 15.20 -9.72 6.69
N TYR A 40 14.16 -8.94 6.47
CA TYR A 40 12.80 -9.42 6.51
C TYR A 40 12.29 -9.92 5.14
N PHE A 41 12.53 -9.16 4.07
CA PHE A 41 12.01 -9.47 2.74
C PHE A 41 13.01 -10.21 1.82
N GLY A 42 14.29 -10.30 2.21
CA GLY A 42 15.40 -10.74 1.36
C GLY A 42 16.02 -9.58 0.59
N GLU A 43 16.94 -9.87 -0.32
CA GLU A 43 17.57 -8.85 -1.16
C GLU A 43 16.58 -8.25 -2.16
N ALA A 44 16.74 -6.94 -2.43
CA ALA A 44 15.94 -6.27 -3.46
C ALA A 44 16.20 -6.91 -4.84
N GLY A 45 15.11 -7.25 -5.55
CA GLY A 45 15.20 -7.90 -6.85
C GLY A 45 15.45 -9.41 -6.80
N ASP A 46 15.63 -10.01 -5.62
CA ASP A 46 15.70 -11.47 -5.48
C ASP A 46 14.33 -12.11 -5.66
N GLU A 47 14.10 -12.62 -6.86
CA GLU A 47 12.83 -13.22 -7.25
C GLU A 47 12.52 -14.54 -6.55
N SER A 48 13.50 -15.17 -5.90
CA SER A 48 13.27 -16.37 -5.06
C SER A 48 12.41 -16.10 -3.84
N ASN A 49 12.30 -14.84 -3.43
CA ASN A 49 11.45 -14.38 -2.33
C ASN A 49 10.03 -13.99 -2.79
N LEU A 50 9.74 -14.08 -4.09
CA LEU A 50 8.44 -13.75 -4.66
C LEU A 50 7.60 -15.00 -4.91
N VAL A 51 6.28 -14.80 -4.82
CA VAL A 51 5.29 -15.78 -5.24
C VAL A 51 4.30 -15.13 -6.22
N ASN A 52 3.69 -15.94 -7.08
CA ASN A 52 2.59 -15.52 -7.94
C ASN A 52 1.28 -15.77 -7.18
N LEU A 53 0.75 -14.74 -6.50
CA LEU A 53 -0.51 -14.78 -5.79
C LEU A 53 -1.66 -14.82 -6.82
N PRO A 54 -2.46 -15.89 -6.90
CA PRO A 54 -3.65 -15.91 -7.74
C PRO A 54 -4.65 -14.84 -7.32
N VAL A 55 -5.25 -14.14 -8.28
CA VAL A 55 -6.23 -13.09 -8.03
C VAL A 55 -7.39 -13.17 -9.01
N ALA A 56 -8.58 -12.69 -8.58
CA ALA A 56 -9.76 -12.52 -9.42
C ALA A 56 -10.19 -11.05 -9.42
N GLY A 57 -10.90 -10.61 -10.44
CA GLY A 57 -11.44 -9.25 -10.52
C GLY A 57 -10.40 -8.13 -10.74
N VAL A 58 -9.10 -8.42 -10.62
CA VAL A 58 -8.02 -7.44 -10.75
C VAL A 58 -7.74 -7.13 -12.21
N LYS A 59 -7.62 -5.83 -12.55
CA LYS A 59 -7.24 -5.38 -13.89
C LYS A 59 -6.05 -4.42 -13.85
N TYR A 60 -5.11 -4.61 -14.76
CA TYR A 60 -4.02 -3.67 -15.05
C TYR A 60 -4.21 -3.05 -16.42
N ALA A 61 -4.29 -1.73 -16.49
CA ALA A 61 -4.58 -1.00 -17.74
C ALA A 61 -5.80 -1.57 -18.50
N GLY A 62 -6.87 -1.91 -17.77
CA GLY A 62 -8.11 -2.47 -18.30
C GLY A 62 -8.05 -3.96 -18.68
N ARG A 63 -6.90 -4.63 -18.55
CA ARG A 63 -6.73 -6.06 -18.88
C ARG A 63 -6.75 -6.92 -17.62
N PRO A 64 -7.47 -8.06 -17.62
CA PRO A 64 -7.49 -8.97 -16.48
C PRO A 64 -6.08 -9.46 -16.10
N VAL A 65 -5.79 -9.46 -14.81
CA VAL A 65 -4.57 -10.01 -14.20
C VAL A 65 -4.94 -11.30 -13.49
N LYS A 66 -4.19 -12.37 -13.77
CA LYS A 66 -4.43 -13.69 -13.15
C LYS A 66 -3.63 -13.89 -11.86
N THR A 67 -2.49 -13.22 -11.76
CA THR A 67 -1.60 -13.31 -10.59
C THR A 67 -0.95 -11.97 -10.30
N ILE A 68 -0.73 -11.68 -9.01
CA ILE A 68 0.13 -10.57 -8.56
C ILE A 68 1.43 -11.17 -8.05
N ARG A 69 2.55 -10.64 -8.53
CA ARG A 69 3.88 -11.04 -8.09
C ARG A 69 4.24 -10.27 -6.83
N VAL A 70 4.29 -10.94 -5.68
CA VAL A 70 4.41 -10.34 -4.37
C VAL A 70 5.40 -11.12 -3.50
N ASN A 71 6.01 -10.47 -2.51
CA ASN A 71 6.86 -11.15 -1.55
C ASN A 71 6.07 -12.22 -0.78
N LYS A 72 6.68 -13.40 -0.62
CA LYS A 72 6.04 -14.54 0.09
C LYS A 72 5.57 -14.18 1.51
N ARG A 73 6.23 -13.21 2.18
CA ARG A 73 5.84 -12.74 3.52
C ARG A 73 4.62 -11.84 3.52
N CYS A 74 4.28 -11.26 2.36
CA CYS A 74 3.12 -10.37 2.20
C CYS A 74 1.91 -11.07 1.59
N ALA A 75 2.09 -12.26 0.99
CA ALA A 75 1.09 -12.88 0.12
C ALA A 75 -0.24 -13.17 0.82
N GLU A 76 -0.22 -13.75 2.02
CA GLU A 76 -1.42 -14.06 2.80
C GLU A 76 -2.17 -12.79 3.21
N SER A 77 -1.41 -11.78 3.70
CA SER A 77 -1.98 -10.50 4.08
C SER A 77 -2.60 -9.79 2.89
N LEU A 78 -1.91 -9.77 1.72
CA LEU A 78 -2.45 -9.17 0.51
C LEU A 78 -3.70 -9.90 0.01
N SER A 79 -3.70 -11.23 0.05
CA SER A 79 -4.91 -12.01 -0.29
C SER A 79 -6.11 -11.59 0.55
N SER A 80 -5.91 -11.42 1.86
CA SER A 80 -6.97 -10.96 2.77
C SER A 80 -7.43 -9.53 2.46
N VAL A 81 -6.51 -8.63 2.10
CA VAL A 81 -6.87 -7.27 1.65
C VAL A 81 -7.73 -7.32 0.40
N LEU A 82 -7.30 -8.08 -0.61
CA LEU A 82 -8.02 -8.15 -1.89
C LEU A 82 -9.44 -8.70 -1.73
N LEU A 83 -9.62 -9.71 -0.87
CA LEU A 83 -10.96 -10.24 -0.55
C LEU A 83 -11.86 -9.18 0.12
N GLU A 84 -11.33 -8.39 1.07
CA GLU A 84 -12.11 -7.30 1.66
C GLU A 84 -12.44 -6.19 0.64
N LEU A 85 -11.54 -5.92 -0.31
CA LEU A 85 -11.78 -4.93 -1.37
C LEU A 85 -12.82 -5.39 -2.39
N GLU A 86 -13.01 -6.70 -2.61
CA GLU A 86 -14.09 -7.22 -3.48
C GLU A 86 -15.47 -6.76 -3.02
N ASP A 87 -15.67 -6.64 -1.70
CA ASP A 87 -16.93 -6.19 -1.12
C ASP A 87 -16.98 -4.65 -0.94
N ALA A 88 -15.90 -4.06 -0.39
CA ALA A 88 -15.89 -2.67 0.01
C ALA A 88 -15.60 -1.69 -1.15
N ALA A 89 -14.73 -2.04 -2.07
CA ALA A 89 -14.28 -1.18 -3.16
C ALA A 89 -13.89 -1.97 -4.43
N PRO A 90 -14.81 -2.75 -5.04
CA PRO A 90 -14.50 -3.61 -6.20
C PRO A 90 -13.95 -2.83 -7.38
N TRP A 91 -14.36 -1.57 -7.56
CA TRP A 91 -13.85 -0.67 -8.59
C TRP A 91 -12.35 -0.41 -8.49
N LEU A 92 -11.76 -0.51 -7.29
CA LEU A 92 -10.33 -0.29 -7.06
C LEU A 92 -9.49 -1.44 -7.62
N LEU A 93 -10.00 -2.68 -7.57
CA LEU A 93 -9.34 -3.85 -8.16
C LEU A 93 -9.16 -3.70 -9.68
N GLU A 94 -10.07 -3.00 -10.34
CA GLU A 94 -9.97 -2.69 -11.78
C GLU A 94 -8.92 -1.61 -12.10
N ARG A 95 -8.32 -0.98 -11.09
CA ARG A 95 -7.34 0.09 -11.17
C ARG A 95 -6.02 -0.26 -10.48
N TYR A 96 -5.65 -1.53 -10.56
CA TYR A 96 -4.36 -2.01 -10.07
C TYR A 96 -3.23 -1.45 -10.95
N ASP A 97 -2.19 -0.86 -10.32
CA ASP A 97 -1.08 -0.19 -11.00
C ASP A 97 0.30 -0.84 -10.78
N GLY A 98 0.37 -1.91 -10.00
CA GLY A 98 1.58 -2.71 -9.88
C GLY A 98 1.95 -3.09 -8.45
N CYS A 99 2.78 -4.15 -8.34
CA CYS A 99 3.34 -4.61 -7.07
C CYS A 99 4.87 -4.76 -7.20
N PHE A 100 5.40 -5.89 -7.69
CA PHE A 100 6.83 -6.06 -7.87
C PHE A 100 7.36 -5.23 -9.05
N ASN A 101 8.37 -4.39 -8.76
CA ASN A 101 9.10 -3.63 -9.76
C ASN A 101 10.51 -3.33 -9.23
N PHE A 102 11.53 -3.97 -9.81
CA PHE A 102 12.93 -3.79 -9.41
C PHE A 102 13.47 -2.44 -9.87
N ARG A 103 13.33 -1.45 -9.01
CA ARG A 103 13.80 -0.08 -9.24
C ARG A 103 14.15 0.63 -7.93
N PRO A 104 15.06 1.62 -7.96
CA PRO A 104 15.24 2.53 -6.83
C PRO A 104 14.01 3.43 -6.62
N MET A 105 13.92 4.06 -5.46
CA MET A 105 12.96 5.14 -5.21
C MET A 105 13.22 6.30 -6.17
N ARG A 106 12.15 6.96 -6.61
CA ARG A 106 12.25 8.14 -7.48
C ARG A 106 13.05 9.24 -6.78
N GLY A 107 14.11 9.71 -7.44
CA GLY A 107 14.99 10.75 -6.91
C GLY A 107 15.98 10.31 -5.83
N GLY A 108 16.16 8.99 -5.64
CA GLY A 108 17.09 8.43 -4.66
C GLY A 108 17.82 7.19 -5.17
N THR A 109 18.78 6.72 -4.38
CA THR A 109 19.55 5.48 -4.65
C THR A 109 19.06 4.28 -3.84
N ALA A 110 18.27 4.50 -2.79
CA ALA A 110 17.70 3.42 -1.99
C ALA A 110 16.62 2.67 -2.78
N TRP A 111 16.52 1.35 -2.55
CA TRP A 111 15.52 0.53 -3.20
C TRP A 111 14.09 0.89 -2.77
N SER A 112 13.18 0.94 -3.72
CA SER A 112 11.74 1.02 -3.45
C SER A 112 11.25 -0.28 -2.81
N LEU A 113 10.20 -0.22 -1.96
CA LEU A 113 9.57 -1.44 -1.46
C LEU A 113 8.96 -2.31 -2.57
N HIS A 114 8.64 -1.74 -3.72
CA HIS A 114 8.30 -2.51 -4.92
C HIS A 114 9.43 -3.45 -5.36
N ALA A 115 10.70 -3.07 -5.15
CA ALA A 115 11.85 -3.92 -5.50
C ALA A 115 11.97 -5.18 -4.63
N TYR A 116 11.27 -5.20 -3.49
CA TYR A 116 11.14 -6.37 -2.62
C TYR A 116 9.82 -7.13 -2.84
N GLY A 117 8.92 -6.63 -3.70
CA GLY A 117 7.56 -7.14 -3.81
C GLY A 117 6.70 -6.88 -2.57
N ALA A 118 7.06 -5.87 -1.78
CA ALA A 118 6.42 -5.52 -0.49
C ALA A 118 5.63 -4.20 -0.54
N ALA A 119 5.28 -3.75 -1.73
CA ALA A 119 4.41 -2.60 -1.98
C ALA A 119 3.46 -2.88 -3.13
N ILE A 120 2.31 -2.20 -3.13
CA ILE A 120 1.28 -2.30 -4.16
C ILE A 120 0.65 -0.93 -4.40
N ASP A 121 0.36 -0.63 -5.65
CA ASP A 121 -0.25 0.63 -6.10
C ASP A 121 -1.63 0.38 -6.71
N PHE A 122 -2.57 1.31 -6.43
CA PHE A 122 -3.91 1.35 -6.99
C PHE A 122 -4.33 2.76 -7.37
N ASP A 123 -4.99 2.90 -8.53
CA ASP A 123 -5.59 4.15 -9.01
C ASP A 123 -4.60 5.33 -9.03
N ALA A 124 -3.45 5.11 -9.67
CA ALA A 124 -2.37 6.10 -9.81
C ALA A 124 -2.84 7.38 -10.51
N ALA A 125 -3.82 7.28 -11.38
CA ALA A 125 -4.38 8.43 -12.11
C ALA A 125 -4.94 9.50 -11.17
N ASN A 126 -5.58 9.09 -10.06
CA ASN A 126 -6.22 10.00 -9.10
C ASN A 126 -5.42 10.15 -7.80
N ASN A 127 -4.47 9.25 -7.52
CA ASN A 127 -3.79 9.13 -6.23
C ASN A 127 -2.26 9.15 -6.34
N GLY A 128 -1.71 9.60 -7.46
CA GLY A 128 -0.28 9.55 -7.75
C GLY A 128 0.59 10.37 -6.82
N ASN A 129 1.91 10.23 -7.00
CA ASN A 129 2.96 10.75 -6.08
C ASN A 129 2.87 12.26 -5.74
N HIS A 130 2.26 13.07 -6.60
CA HIS A 130 2.12 14.51 -6.39
C HIS A 130 0.71 14.93 -5.95
N THR A 131 -0.17 13.95 -5.71
CA THR A 131 -1.56 14.21 -5.30
C THR A 131 -1.67 14.07 -3.79
N HIS A 132 -2.02 15.19 -3.13
CA HIS A 132 -2.11 15.25 -1.67
C HIS A 132 -3.41 14.62 -1.15
N TRP A 133 -3.28 13.72 -0.19
CA TRP A 133 -4.41 13.13 0.53
C TRP A 133 -4.60 13.84 1.90
N PRO A 134 -5.82 14.12 2.33
CA PRO A 134 -7.10 13.89 1.65
C PRO A 134 -7.57 15.06 0.79
N ALA A 135 -6.72 16.07 0.52
CA ALA A 135 -7.14 17.32 -0.10
C ALA A 135 -7.53 17.17 -1.59
N ARG A 136 -6.84 16.29 -2.32
CA ARG A 136 -7.05 16.08 -3.77
C ARG A 136 -7.10 14.61 -4.17
N ALA A 137 -6.34 13.75 -3.48
CA ALA A 137 -6.38 12.32 -3.70
C ALA A 137 -7.74 11.74 -3.30
N THR A 138 -8.20 10.77 -4.08
CA THR A 138 -9.54 10.20 -3.95
C THR A 138 -9.57 8.86 -3.22
N MET A 139 -8.43 8.37 -2.73
CA MET A 139 -8.35 7.11 -2.01
C MET A 139 -9.26 7.14 -0.78
N PRO A 140 -10.30 6.26 -0.69
CA PRO A 140 -11.22 6.26 0.43
C PRO A 140 -10.51 5.88 1.74
N PHE A 141 -10.95 6.49 2.84
CA PHE A 141 -10.40 6.17 4.16
C PHE A 141 -10.65 4.71 4.55
N GLU A 142 -11.80 4.17 4.19
CA GLU A 142 -12.14 2.75 4.41
C GLU A 142 -11.12 1.81 3.76
N VAL A 143 -10.67 2.10 2.53
CA VAL A 143 -9.60 1.33 1.87
C VAL A 143 -8.30 1.41 2.67
N ILE A 144 -7.93 2.60 3.14
CA ILE A 144 -6.73 2.79 3.97
C ILE A 144 -6.83 1.97 5.27
N GLU A 145 -8.01 1.89 5.88
CA GLU A 145 -8.24 1.08 7.08
C GLU A 145 -8.14 -0.42 6.81
N ILE A 146 -8.68 -0.91 5.67
CA ILE A 146 -8.57 -2.31 5.26
C ILE A 146 -7.09 -2.69 5.18
N PHE A 147 -6.29 -1.90 4.49
CA PHE A 147 -4.86 -2.10 4.39
C PHE A 147 -4.14 -2.05 5.76
N ALA A 148 -4.47 -1.05 6.59
CA ALA A 148 -3.84 -0.89 7.91
C ALA A 148 -4.12 -2.08 8.85
N ARG A 149 -5.34 -2.61 8.85
CA ARG A 149 -5.70 -3.81 9.65
C ARG A 149 -4.90 -5.06 9.24
N ARG A 150 -4.33 -5.06 8.05
CA ARG A 150 -3.54 -6.17 7.49
C ARG A 150 -2.03 -5.86 7.45
N GLY A 151 -1.59 -4.80 8.14
CA GLY A 151 -0.18 -4.45 8.27
C GLY A 151 0.41 -3.64 7.12
N TRP A 152 -0.41 -3.00 6.31
CA TRP A 152 0.04 -2.14 5.21
C TRP A 152 -0.09 -0.67 5.57
N LEU A 153 0.98 0.08 5.37
CA LEU A 153 1.04 1.52 5.56
C LEU A 153 0.62 2.23 4.27
N SER A 154 -0.35 3.14 4.37
CA SER A 154 -0.73 4.04 3.27
C SER A 154 0.20 5.25 3.20
N ALA A 155 0.85 5.49 2.07
CA ALA A 155 1.65 6.68 1.85
C ALA A 155 0.81 7.96 1.93
N GLY A 156 -0.40 7.94 1.39
CA GLY A 156 -1.33 9.06 1.47
C GLY A 156 -1.56 9.53 2.91
N ALA A 157 -1.90 8.61 3.81
CA ALA A 157 -2.20 8.93 5.20
C ALA A 157 -0.97 9.35 6.02
N PHE A 158 0.21 8.77 5.72
CA PHE A 158 1.43 9.01 6.52
C PHE A 158 2.36 10.07 5.95
N TRP A 159 2.35 10.30 4.63
CA TRP A 159 3.23 11.27 3.94
C TRP A 159 2.46 12.38 3.25
N ASN A 160 1.12 12.38 3.35
CA ASN A 160 0.25 13.37 2.73
C ASN A 160 0.37 13.44 1.19
N ARG A 161 0.82 12.36 0.56
CA ARG A 161 0.96 12.23 -0.89
C ARG A 161 1.08 10.77 -1.27
N ASP A 162 1.02 10.47 -2.58
CA ASP A 162 1.22 9.12 -3.11
C ASP A 162 0.19 8.12 -2.56
N ALA A 163 -1.09 8.54 -2.53
CA ALA A 163 -2.15 7.78 -1.89
C ALA A 163 -2.49 6.47 -2.61
N MET A 164 -1.97 6.28 -3.84
CA MET A 164 -2.02 5.00 -4.54
C MET A 164 -1.18 3.92 -3.84
N HIS A 165 -0.14 4.32 -3.09
CA HIS A 165 0.92 3.45 -2.60
C HIS A 165 0.61 2.91 -1.20
N PHE A 166 0.61 1.59 -1.10
CA PHE A 166 0.53 0.84 0.15
C PHE A 166 1.75 -0.05 0.30
N GLN A 167 2.42 -0.01 1.44
CA GLN A 167 3.59 -0.83 1.70
C GLN A 167 3.43 -1.69 2.95
N PHE A 168 3.84 -2.96 2.85
CA PHE A 168 3.81 -3.88 3.97
C PHE A 168 4.86 -3.51 5.02
N THR A 169 4.50 -3.70 6.28
CA THR A 169 5.34 -3.44 7.46
C THR A 169 5.76 -4.75 8.11
N GLN A 170 6.74 -4.66 9.02
CA GLN A 170 7.21 -5.85 9.77
C GLN A 170 6.30 -6.16 10.94
#